data_183b8c630d75230446c87c3bcb9eaa26
#
_entry.id   183b8c630d75230446c87c3bcb9eaa26
#
_cell.length_a   1.000
_cell.length_b   1.000
_cell.length_c   1.000
_cell.angle_alpha   90.00
_cell.angle_beta   90.00
_cell.angle_gamma   90.00
#
_symmetry.space_group_name_H-M   'P 1'
#
loop_
_entity.id
_entity.type
_entity.pdbx_description
1 polymer ?
#
loop_
_entity_poly.entity_id
_entity_poly.type
_entity_poly.pdbx_seq_one_letter_code
_entity_poly.pdbx_strand_id
1 'polypeptide(L)'
;MFQVRIHGRGGQGVVTAAELLSVAAFDEGSHAQAFPTFGSERTGAPVVAFCRIDDKAIRTREPISEPDALIIQDPTLLHQVELFAGLDPDAYILLNSERSFDELGLGEFAKDFQEERLLTV
;
A
#
# COMPACT_ATOMS: atom_id res chain seq x y z
N MET A 1 8.43 12.05 6.58
CA MET A 1 8.53 10.69 6.01
C MET A 1 7.21 10.27 5.41
N PHE A 2 7.23 9.83 4.17
CA PHE A 2 6.04 9.31 3.51
C PHE A 2 6.08 7.78 3.52
N GLN A 3 5.04 7.14 4.00
CA GLN A 3 5.02 5.70 4.23
C GLN A 3 3.93 5.03 3.39
N VAL A 4 4.32 3.99 2.66
CA VAL A 4 3.43 3.25 1.76
C VAL A 4 3.36 1.79 2.18
N ARG A 5 2.14 1.27 2.24
CA ARG A 5 1.91 -0.16 2.51
C ARG A 5 1.23 -0.77 1.30
N ILE A 6 1.80 -1.85 0.78
CA ILE A 6 1.32 -2.49 -0.45
C ILE A 6 0.84 -3.89 -0.11
N HIS A 7 -0.43 -4.16 -0.42
CA HIS A 7 -1.07 -5.45 -0.21
C HIS A 7 -1.34 -6.15 -1.54
N GLY A 8 -1.12 -7.43 -1.56
CA GLY A 8 -1.40 -8.27 -2.72
C GLY A 8 -1.31 -9.73 -2.35
N ARG A 9 -1.12 -10.58 -3.35
CA ARG A 9 -0.93 -12.02 -3.15
C ARG A 9 0.43 -12.46 -3.66
N GLY A 10 0.94 -13.54 -3.13
CA GLY A 10 2.18 -14.12 -3.60
C GLY A 10 2.13 -14.36 -5.12
N GLY A 11 3.17 -13.98 -5.82
CA GLY A 11 3.25 -14.08 -7.28
C GLY A 11 2.76 -12.84 -8.03
N GLN A 12 2.22 -11.84 -7.34
CA GLN A 12 1.72 -10.61 -7.99
C GLN A 12 2.73 -9.46 -8.01
N GLY A 13 3.95 -9.69 -7.56
CA GLY A 13 4.99 -8.67 -7.60
C GLY A 13 4.85 -7.59 -6.53
N VAL A 14 4.31 -7.90 -5.37
CA VAL A 14 4.13 -6.94 -4.27
C VAL A 14 5.46 -6.36 -3.81
N VAL A 15 6.45 -7.21 -3.58
CA VAL A 15 7.79 -6.79 -3.17
C VAL A 15 8.46 -5.99 -4.29
N THR A 16 8.31 -6.43 -5.53
CA THR A 16 8.84 -5.73 -6.70
C THR A 16 8.24 -4.33 -6.82
N ALA A 17 6.94 -4.18 -6.55
CA ALA A 17 6.30 -2.88 -6.59
C ALA A 17 6.90 -1.92 -5.54
N ALA A 18 7.15 -2.41 -4.33
CA ALA A 18 7.78 -1.62 -3.28
C ALA A 18 9.20 -1.21 -3.68
N GLU A 19 9.95 -2.13 -4.28
CA GLU A 19 11.32 -1.85 -4.75
C GLU A 19 11.33 -0.81 -5.87
N LEU A 20 10.41 -0.93 -6.84
CA LEU A 20 10.32 0.04 -7.94
C LEU A 20 9.97 1.44 -7.44
N LEU A 21 9.07 1.53 -6.48
CA LEU A 21 8.71 2.81 -5.86
C LEU A 21 9.92 3.41 -5.14
N SER A 22 10.69 2.58 -4.45
CA SER A 22 11.92 3.00 -3.77
C SER A 22 12.95 3.54 -4.76
N VAL A 23 13.14 2.86 -5.89
CA VAL A 23 14.07 3.30 -6.95
C VAL A 23 13.62 4.63 -7.53
N ALA A 24 12.34 4.78 -7.82
CA ALA A 24 11.80 6.02 -8.37
C ALA A 24 12.02 7.20 -7.42
N ALA A 25 11.80 7.00 -6.14
CA ALA A 25 12.02 8.03 -5.14
C ALA A 25 13.50 8.41 -5.02
N PHE A 26 14.38 7.42 -5.06
CA PHE A 26 15.82 7.65 -5.02
C PHE A 26 16.29 8.45 -6.24
N ASP A 27 15.78 8.13 -7.43
CA ASP A 27 16.11 8.84 -8.66
C ASP A 27 15.69 10.31 -8.62
N GLU A 28 14.71 10.65 -7.83
CA GLU A 28 14.27 12.03 -7.61
C GLU A 28 15.03 12.75 -6.49
N GLY A 29 16.01 12.08 -5.89
CA GLY A 29 16.85 12.68 -4.86
C GLY A 29 16.39 12.42 -3.43
N SER A 30 15.39 11.57 -3.23
CA SER A 30 14.94 11.20 -1.89
C SER A 30 15.67 9.98 -1.39
N HIS A 31 15.68 9.80 -0.06
CA HIS A 31 16.05 8.53 0.53
C HIS A 31 14.84 7.62 0.51
N ALA A 32 15.05 6.34 0.24
CA ALA A 32 13.96 5.38 0.15
C ALA A 32 14.39 4.03 0.70
N GLN A 33 13.41 3.29 1.20
CA GLN A 33 13.60 1.96 1.76
C GLN A 33 12.39 1.11 1.40
N ALA A 34 12.65 -0.09 0.89
CA ALA A 34 11.59 -1.07 0.61
C ALA A 34 11.92 -2.36 1.33
N PHE A 35 10.93 -2.98 1.92
CA PHE A 35 11.10 -4.27 2.59
C PHE A 35 9.79 -5.03 2.66
N PRO A 36 9.84 -6.38 2.59
CA PRO A 36 8.66 -7.22 2.73
C PRO A 36 8.37 -7.53 4.21
N THR A 37 7.19 -8.08 4.47
CA THR A 37 6.95 -8.74 5.76
C THR A 37 7.72 -10.07 5.78
N PHE A 38 8.20 -10.43 6.96
CA PHE A 38 8.84 -11.71 7.14
C PHE A 38 7.79 -12.81 7.34
N GLY A 39 7.87 -13.85 6.53
CA GLY A 39 6.97 -14.99 6.55
C GLY A 39 7.15 -15.80 5.29
N SER A 40 6.60 -17.02 5.25
CA SER A 40 6.68 -17.83 4.04
C SER A 40 5.73 -17.28 2.99
N GLU A 41 6.29 -16.77 1.92
CA GLU A 41 5.56 -16.30 0.76
C GLU A 41 5.12 -17.51 -0.08
N ARG A 42 3.83 -17.60 -0.34
CA ARG A 42 3.25 -18.65 -1.20
C ARG A 42 2.45 -17.98 -2.30
N THR A 43 2.44 -18.59 -3.47
CA THR A 43 1.58 -18.16 -4.58
C THR A 43 0.13 -18.13 -4.11
N GLY A 44 -0.52 -16.98 -4.26
CA GLY A 44 -1.91 -16.77 -3.87
C GLY A 44 -2.15 -16.39 -2.41
N ALA A 45 -1.18 -16.55 -1.51
CA ALA A 45 -1.32 -16.15 -0.12
C ALA A 45 -1.21 -14.63 0.02
N PRO A 46 -1.90 -14.00 1.00
CA PRO A 46 -1.74 -12.56 1.23
C PRO A 46 -0.30 -12.19 1.57
N VAL A 47 0.19 -11.12 0.95
CA VAL A 47 1.56 -10.61 1.13
C VAL A 47 1.48 -9.10 1.33
N VAL A 48 2.34 -8.59 2.19
CA VAL A 48 2.45 -7.15 2.44
C VAL A 48 3.91 -6.73 2.26
N ALA A 49 4.11 -5.60 1.59
CA ALA A 49 5.42 -4.97 1.48
C ALA A 49 5.29 -3.50 1.87
N PHE A 50 6.41 -2.92 2.23
CA PHE A 50 6.46 -1.55 2.74
C PHE A 50 7.49 -0.73 1.98
N CYS A 51 7.20 0.57 1.85
CA CYS A 51 8.15 1.52 1.30
C CYS A 51 8.11 2.80 2.14
N ARG A 52 9.28 3.29 2.53
CA ARG A 52 9.41 4.58 3.20
C ARG A 52 10.23 5.51 2.34
N ILE A 53 9.79 6.77 2.26
CA ILE A 53 10.42 7.81 1.45
C ILE A 53 10.60 9.02 2.35
N ASP A 54 11.83 9.58 2.38
CA ASP A 54 12.14 10.76 3.20
C ASP A 54 13.25 11.56 2.52
N ASP A 55 13.40 12.81 2.91
CA ASP A 55 14.54 13.64 2.52
C ASP A 55 15.78 13.37 3.36
N LYS A 56 15.65 12.57 4.42
CA LYS A 56 16.72 12.16 5.33
C LYS A 56 16.93 10.66 5.27
N ALA A 57 18.09 10.19 5.72
CA ALA A 57 18.39 8.77 5.81
C ALA A 57 17.36 8.04 6.70
N ILE A 58 16.86 6.92 6.22
CA ILE A 58 15.85 6.12 6.90
C ILE A 58 16.53 5.02 7.68
N ARG A 59 16.30 4.97 8.99
CA ARG A 59 17.01 4.05 9.90
C ARG A 59 16.11 2.98 10.52
N THR A 60 14.79 3.10 10.36
CA THR A 60 13.86 2.11 10.92
C THR A 60 13.49 1.07 9.87
N ARG A 61 13.22 -0.18 10.32
CA ARG A 61 12.68 -1.25 9.48
C ARG A 61 11.42 -1.85 10.08
N GLU A 62 10.77 -1.11 10.95
CA GLU A 62 9.53 -1.56 11.55
C GLU A 62 8.41 -1.60 10.52
N PRO A 63 7.46 -2.55 10.65
CA PRO A 63 6.26 -2.55 9.82
C PRO A 63 5.52 -1.22 9.92
N ILE A 64 4.88 -0.83 8.84
CA ILE A 64 4.13 0.42 8.78
C ILE A 64 2.70 0.16 9.24
N SER A 65 2.34 0.71 10.39
CA SER A 65 1.00 0.59 10.97
C SER A 65 0.08 1.74 10.59
N GLU A 66 0.65 2.89 10.25
CA GLU A 66 -0.11 4.10 9.90
C GLU A 66 0.38 4.62 8.54
N PRO A 67 -0.01 3.98 7.43
CA PRO A 67 0.47 4.38 6.11
C PRO A 67 -0.14 5.70 5.66
N ASP A 68 0.65 6.47 4.91
CA ASP A 68 0.19 7.67 4.21
C ASP A 68 -0.46 7.30 2.87
N ALA A 69 -0.08 6.16 2.32
CA ALA A 69 -0.68 5.61 1.12
C ALA A 69 -0.83 4.09 1.25
N LEU A 70 -1.94 3.59 0.76
CA LEU A 70 -2.26 2.17 0.74
C LEU A 70 -2.46 1.75 -0.70
N ILE A 71 -1.72 0.74 -1.14
CA ILE A 71 -1.87 0.17 -2.47
C ILE A 71 -2.38 -1.26 -2.33
N ILE A 72 -3.51 -1.55 -2.97
CA ILE A 72 -4.13 -2.87 -2.93
C ILE A 72 -4.10 -3.43 -4.34
N GLN A 73 -3.25 -4.43 -4.57
CA GLN A 73 -3.06 -5.03 -5.89
C GLN A 73 -4.14 -6.06 -6.22
N ASP A 74 -4.77 -6.64 -5.20
CA ASP A 74 -5.80 -7.64 -5.39
C ASP A 74 -7.04 -7.29 -4.55
N PRO A 75 -8.15 -6.89 -5.19
CA PRO A 75 -9.35 -6.49 -4.45
C PRO A 75 -10.02 -7.63 -3.69
N THR A 76 -9.70 -8.89 -3.99
CA THR A 76 -10.25 -10.03 -3.23
C THR A 76 -9.75 -10.04 -1.79
N LEU A 77 -8.65 -9.34 -1.49
CA LEU A 77 -8.15 -9.19 -0.12
C LEU A 77 -9.08 -8.40 0.78
N LEU A 78 -9.98 -7.61 0.23
CA LEU A 78 -10.95 -6.82 0.99
C LEU A 78 -11.81 -7.69 1.91
N HIS A 79 -11.95 -8.96 1.58
CA HIS A 79 -12.76 -9.92 2.35
C HIS A 79 -11.94 -10.82 3.28
N GLN A 80 -10.63 -10.74 3.24
CA GLN A 80 -9.73 -11.67 3.95
C GLN A 80 -8.80 -10.99 4.95
N VAL A 81 -8.50 -9.73 4.73
CA VAL A 81 -7.47 -9.00 5.50
C VAL A 81 -8.02 -7.66 5.94
N GLU A 82 -7.65 -7.24 7.14
CA GLU A 82 -7.94 -5.88 7.60
C GLU A 82 -6.97 -4.92 6.93
N LEU A 83 -7.37 -4.37 5.79
CA LEU A 83 -6.50 -3.52 4.96
C LEU A 83 -6.45 -2.08 5.43
N PHE A 84 -7.48 -1.61 6.11
CA PHE A 84 -7.67 -0.19 6.39
C PHE A 84 -7.28 0.21 7.81
N ALA A 85 -6.72 -0.70 8.57
CA ALA A 85 -6.28 -0.41 9.93
C ALA A 85 -5.19 0.67 9.94
N GLY A 86 -5.34 1.66 10.80
CA GLY A 86 -4.36 2.72 10.99
C GLY A 86 -4.41 3.83 9.94
N LEU A 87 -5.39 3.82 9.03
CA LEU A 87 -5.49 4.86 8.00
C LEU A 87 -6.03 6.16 8.55
N ASP A 88 -5.31 7.24 8.24
CA ASP A 88 -5.76 8.59 8.47
C ASP A 88 -6.73 9.00 7.36
N PRO A 89 -7.73 9.86 7.63
CA PRO A 89 -8.62 10.36 6.57
C PRO A 89 -7.91 11.07 5.42
N ASP A 90 -6.68 11.53 5.62
CA ASP A 90 -5.87 12.17 4.58
C ASP A 90 -5.05 11.18 3.76
N ALA A 91 -5.14 9.89 4.03
CA ALA A 91 -4.36 8.87 3.32
C ALA A 91 -4.82 8.72 1.87
N TYR A 92 -3.90 8.30 1.01
CA TYR A 92 -4.19 7.92 -0.36
C TYR A 92 -4.49 6.42 -0.41
N ILE A 93 -5.47 6.04 -1.22
CA ILE A 93 -5.76 4.62 -1.46
C ILE A 93 -5.79 4.38 -2.96
N LEU A 94 -4.95 3.48 -3.43
CA LEU A 94 -4.90 3.03 -4.82
C LEU A 94 -5.34 1.57 -4.86
N LEU A 95 -6.43 1.31 -5.55
CA LEU A 95 -7.02 -0.02 -5.65
C LEU A 95 -6.99 -0.49 -7.09
N ASN A 96 -6.38 -1.65 -7.33
CA ASN A 96 -6.36 -2.26 -8.65
C ASN A 96 -7.70 -2.97 -8.89
N SER A 97 -8.66 -2.23 -9.48
CA SER A 97 -10.00 -2.72 -9.70
C SER A 97 -10.65 -1.97 -10.85
N GLU A 98 -11.43 -2.69 -11.65
CA GLU A 98 -12.28 -2.08 -12.67
C GLU A 98 -13.56 -1.51 -12.07
N ARG A 99 -13.85 -1.85 -10.80
CA ARG A 99 -15.04 -1.40 -10.08
C ARG A 99 -14.70 -0.21 -9.20
N SER A 100 -15.64 0.67 -9.01
CA SER A 100 -15.51 1.81 -8.10
C SER A 100 -15.56 1.35 -6.64
N PHE A 101 -15.23 2.24 -5.72
CA PHE A 101 -15.35 1.96 -4.29
C PHE A 101 -16.81 1.64 -3.91
N ASP A 102 -17.79 2.35 -4.49
CA ASP A 102 -19.21 2.08 -4.27
C ASP A 102 -19.61 0.69 -4.73
N GLU A 103 -19.17 0.29 -5.93
CA GLU A 103 -19.48 -1.02 -6.50
C GLU A 103 -18.88 -2.16 -5.67
N LEU A 104 -17.80 -1.90 -4.95
CA LEU A 104 -17.15 -2.88 -4.07
C LEU A 104 -17.75 -2.91 -2.67
N GLY A 105 -18.80 -2.12 -2.41
CA GLY A 105 -19.41 -2.05 -1.11
C GLY A 105 -18.68 -1.16 -0.11
N LEU A 106 -17.79 -0.31 -0.59
CA LEU A 106 -16.96 0.57 0.24
C LEU A 106 -17.45 2.00 0.29
N GLY A 107 -18.68 2.28 -0.19
CA GLY A 107 -19.20 3.64 -0.24
C GLY A 107 -19.24 4.33 1.12
N GLU A 108 -19.67 3.64 2.17
CA GLU A 108 -19.70 4.21 3.52
C GLU A 108 -18.30 4.51 4.03
N PHE A 109 -17.36 3.61 3.80
CA PHE A 109 -15.97 3.81 4.16
C PHE A 109 -15.35 4.99 3.41
N ALA A 110 -15.64 5.09 2.11
CA ALA A 110 -15.05 6.12 1.25
C ALA A 110 -15.47 7.54 1.64
N LYS A 111 -16.60 7.70 2.32
CA LYS A 111 -17.09 9.03 2.73
C LYS A 111 -16.17 9.75 3.70
N ASP A 112 -15.35 9.01 4.43
CA ASP A 112 -14.42 9.57 5.40
C ASP A 112 -13.12 10.08 4.77
N PHE A 113 -12.94 9.88 3.46
CA PHE A 113 -11.73 10.23 2.73
C PHE A 113 -11.99 11.29 1.67
N GLN A 114 -10.94 11.99 1.28
CA GLN A 114 -11.01 12.95 0.18
C GLN A 114 -11.11 12.17 -1.14
N GLU A 115 -12.12 12.50 -1.94
CA GLU A 115 -12.41 11.77 -3.18
C GLU A 115 -11.20 11.71 -4.13
N GLU A 116 -10.43 12.77 -4.24
CA GLU A 116 -9.26 12.84 -5.12
C GLU A 116 -8.10 11.97 -4.66
N ARG A 117 -8.18 11.43 -3.46
CA ARG A 117 -7.17 10.52 -2.90
C ARG A 117 -7.58 9.06 -2.95
N LEU A 118 -8.75 8.77 -3.49
CA LEU A 118 -9.27 7.42 -3.67
C LEU A 118 -9.23 7.09 -5.17
N LEU A 119 -8.34 6.19 -5.56
CA LEU A 119 -8.10 5.88 -6.96
C LEU A 119 -8.31 4.40 -7.23
N THR A 120 -8.98 4.10 -8.35
CA THR A 120 -9.05 2.74 -8.91
C THR A 120 -8.37 2.75 -10.27
N VAL A 121 -7.71 1.66 -10.58
CA VAL A 121 -6.98 1.50 -11.86
C VAL A 121 -7.25 0.16 -12.50
#